data_66869d25a5e2b4b28d59cb4edcfbc70d
#
_entry.id   66869d25a5e2b4b28d59cb4edcfbc70d
#
_cell.length_a   1.000
_cell.length_b   1.000
_cell.length_c   1.000
_cell.angle_alpha   90.00
_cell.angle_beta   90.00
_cell.angle_gamma   90.00
#
_symmetry.space_group_name_H-M   'P 1'
#
loop_
_entity.id
_entity.type
_entity.pdbx_description
1 polymer ?
#
loop_
_entity_poly.entity_id
_entity_poly.type
_entity_poly.pdbx_seq_one_letter_code
_entity_poly.pdbx_strand_id
1 'polypeptide(L)'
;MTTIWKTLFTLFVACAMLACSSSPSGREQTSAPAKPEPPKEIDAETGRVAFQRMYTTSRGWAGDTEPVSLQSQNYKNAGGNPAAPLGHDGKAAVWRGVFASSGRHSMKTYMWSGLTGPDAPSPGITPGPEDSWSATNTSTQPFQLVYLKFDTDQALETAQKHGGAALLKKDQDIPVNYRLGWEGRRSMLVWHVVFGKSINEPDLDVVVDATTNQFVRVEK
;
A
#
# COMPACT_ATOMS: atom_id res chain seq x y z
N MET A 1 -51.71 -11.14 -42.06
CA MET A 1 -52.18 -9.73 -42.02
C MET A 1 -50.91 -8.92 -41.83
N THR A 2 -50.28 -8.51 -42.98
CA THR A 2 -50.31 -7.20 -43.64
C THR A 2 -50.03 -6.05 -42.70
N THR A 3 -49.00 -5.20 -42.84
CA THR A 3 -48.58 -4.37 -44.00
C THR A 3 -47.24 -3.73 -43.62
N ILE A 4 -46.15 -3.84 -44.25
CA ILE A 4 -45.41 -3.06 -45.23
C ILE A 4 -45.76 -1.55 -45.26
N TRP A 5 -44.79 -0.65 -45.00
CA TRP A 5 -44.64 0.60 -45.74
C TRP A 5 -43.21 1.06 -45.87
N LYS A 6 -42.80 1.10 -47.13
CA LYS A 6 -41.60 1.74 -47.71
C LYS A 6 -41.90 3.23 -47.95
N THR A 7 -40.86 4.05 -47.93
CA THR A 7 -40.57 5.14 -48.89
C THR A 7 -39.29 5.81 -48.41
N LEU A 8 -38.19 5.85 -49.06
CA LEU A 8 -37.73 6.30 -50.39
C LEU A 8 -37.37 7.80 -50.42
N PHE A 9 -36.14 8.08 -50.87
CA PHE A 9 -35.56 9.27 -51.51
C PHE A 9 -35.23 10.47 -50.58
N THR A 10 -34.05 11.07 -50.66
CA THR A 10 -33.46 11.81 -51.79
C THR A 10 -31.95 12.05 -51.63
N LEU A 11 -31.29 11.82 -52.70
CA LEU A 11 -29.91 12.13 -53.09
C LEU A 11 -29.76 13.64 -53.29
N PHE A 12 -28.67 14.28 -52.75
CA PHE A 12 -28.21 15.57 -53.28
C PHE A 12 -26.71 15.55 -53.45
N VAL A 13 -26.28 15.57 -54.68
CA VAL A 13 -24.93 15.79 -55.18
C VAL A 13 -24.83 17.25 -55.62
N ALA A 14 -23.82 17.97 -55.18
CA ALA A 14 -23.24 19.11 -55.90
C ALA A 14 -21.92 19.51 -55.24
N CYS A 15 -20.88 19.23 -55.85
CA CYS A 15 -20.01 20.10 -56.68
C CYS A 15 -18.95 20.91 -55.91
N ALA A 16 -17.75 20.58 -56.29
CA ALA A 16 -16.44 21.17 -56.03
C ALA A 16 -16.36 22.70 -56.20
N MET A 17 -15.51 23.31 -55.39
CA MET A 17 -14.62 24.41 -55.82
C MET A 17 -13.27 24.31 -55.14
N LEU A 18 -12.25 24.12 -55.91
CA LEU A 18 -10.85 24.34 -55.56
C LEU A 18 -10.63 25.85 -55.34
N ALA A 19 -10.02 26.17 -54.19
CA ALA A 19 -9.32 27.45 -54.05
C ALA A 19 -7.99 27.17 -53.34
N CYS A 20 -6.92 27.18 -54.12
CA CYS A 20 -5.58 27.38 -53.61
C CYS A 20 -5.45 28.80 -53.06
N SER A 21 -4.97 28.93 -51.82
CA SER A 21 -4.37 30.20 -51.37
C SER A 21 -3.30 29.89 -50.33
N SER A 22 -2.09 30.09 -50.77
CA SER A 22 -0.83 30.50 -50.11
C SER A 22 -0.84 30.60 -48.58
N SER A 23 0.13 29.90 -48.00
CA SER A 23 0.64 30.10 -46.64
C SER A 23 1.14 31.53 -46.39
N PRO A 24 1.01 32.00 -45.16
CA PRO A 24 2.14 32.63 -44.56
C PRO A 24 2.46 32.11 -43.14
N SER A 25 3.76 31.92 -42.96
CA SER A 25 4.55 32.19 -41.76
C SER A 25 4.13 31.56 -40.45
N GLY A 26 5.03 30.71 -39.99
CA GLY A 26 5.13 30.22 -38.63
C GLY A 26 4.78 31.26 -37.58
N ARG A 27 3.75 30.93 -36.80
CA ARG A 27 3.64 31.35 -35.42
C ARG A 27 4.16 30.16 -34.61
N GLU A 28 5.40 30.29 -34.14
CA GLU A 28 5.84 29.55 -32.98
C GLU A 28 4.80 29.80 -31.90
N GLN A 29 3.97 28.80 -31.63
CA GLN A 29 3.23 28.71 -30.37
C GLN A 29 4.31 28.53 -29.31
N THR A 30 4.75 29.63 -28.73
CA THR A 30 5.43 29.65 -27.44
C THR A 30 4.44 29.02 -26.48
N SER A 31 4.60 27.71 -26.22
CA SER A 31 3.87 27.03 -25.14
C SER A 31 4.23 27.76 -23.85
N ALA A 32 3.21 28.39 -23.25
CA ALA A 32 3.35 28.97 -21.92
C ALA A 32 3.98 27.93 -21.00
N PRO A 33 4.92 28.31 -20.11
CA PRO A 33 5.51 27.37 -19.17
C PRO A 33 4.37 26.68 -18.41
N ALA A 34 4.35 25.35 -18.46
CA ALA A 34 3.39 24.55 -17.74
C ALA A 34 3.45 24.98 -16.26
N LYS A 35 2.30 25.39 -15.72
CA LYS A 35 2.17 25.70 -14.30
C LYS A 35 2.70 24.49 -13.54
N PRO A 36 3.61 24.65 -12.55
CA PRO A 36 4.10 23.53 -11.77
C PRO A 36 2.92 22.71 -11.26
N GLU A 37 2.87 21.42 -11.57
CA GLU A 37 1.89 20.53 -10.95
C GLU A 37 2.09 20.62 -9.43
N PRO A 38 0.99 20.74 -8.65
CA PRO A 38 1.11 20.70 -7.20
C PRO A 38 1.83 19.40 -6.80
N PRO A 39 2.67 19.41 -5.75
CA PRO A 39 3.34 18.20 -5.27
C PRO A 39 2.28 17.11 -5.08
N LYS A 40 2.49 15.96 -5.70
CA LYS A 40 1.56 14.81 -5.53
C LYS A 40 1.61 14.41 -4.06
N GLU A 41 0.46 14.45 -3.43
CA GLU A 41 0.29 14.08 -2.04
C GLU A 41 0.67 12.60 -1.87
N ILE A 42 1.44 12.29 -0.81
CA ILE A 42 1.79 10.91 -0.48
C ILE A 42 0.57 10.29 0.17
N ASP A 43 0.01 9.26 -0.45
CA ASP A 43 -0.99 8.41 0.17
C ASP A 43 -0.32 7.55 1.25
N ALA A 44 -0.72 7.74 2.51
CA ALA A 44 -0.29 6.92 3.63
C ALA A 44 -1.51 6.25 4.27
N GLU A 45 -1.41 4.95 4.46
CA GLU A 45 -2.52 4.13 4.97
C GLU A 45 -2.12 3.46 6.28
N THR A 46 -3.11 3.16 7.12
CA THR A 46 -2.92 2.29 8.27
C THR A 46 -2.66 0.85 7.84
N GLY A 47 -2.09 0.06 8.73
CA GLY A 47 -1.74 -1.33 8.42
C GLY A 47 -2.93 -2.16 7.97
N ARG A 48 -4.08 -2.00 8.63
CA ARG A 48 -5.28 -2.76 8.31
C ARG A 48 -5.88 -2.39 6.96
N VAL A 49 -5.85 -1.11 6.58
CA VAL A 49 -6.35 -0.66 5.28
C VAL A 49 -5.46 -1.21 4.15
N ALA A 50 -4.15 -1.05 4.26
CA ALA A 50 -3.20 -1.59 3.29
C ALA A 50 -3.29 -3.13 3.20
N PHE A 51 -3.45 -3.80 4.35
CA PHE A 51 -3.67 -5.24 4.42
C PHE A 51 -4.91 -5.68 3.64
N GLN A 52 -6.06 -5.04 3.85
CA GLN A 52 -7.31 -5.40 3.16
C GLN A 52 -7.18 -5.31 1.65
N ARG A 53 -6.50 -4.27 1.14
CA ARG A 53 -6.23 -4.12 -0.29
C ARG A 53 -5.39 -5.28 -0.84
N MET A 54 -4.29 -5.62 -0.16
CA MET A 54 -3.39 -6.72 -0.55
C MET A 54 -4.06 -8.09 -0.42
N TYR A 55 -4.85 -8.31 0.65
CA TYR A 55 -5.58 -9.55 0.86
C TYR A 55 -6.60 -9.80 -0.25
N THR A 56 -7.38 -8.78 -0.65
CA THR A 56 -8.31 -8.89 -1.77
C THR A 56 -7.58 -9.29 -3.06
N THR A 57 -6.42 -8.69 -3.33
CA THR A 57 -5.61 -9.03 -4.50
C THR A 57 -5.04 -10.45 -4.41
N SER A 58 -4.59 -10.88 -3.22
CA SER A 58 -4.05 -12.22 -3.01
C SER A 58 -5.07 -13.33 -3.21
N ARG A 59 -6.36 -13.06 -2.98
CA ARG A 59 -7.47 -13.98 -3.28
C ARG A 59 -7.60 -14.28 -4.78
N GLY A 60 -7.15 -13.38 -5.64
CA GLY A 60 -7.06 -13.62 -7.09
C GLY A 60 -5.90 -14.55 -7.47
N TRP A 61 -4.86 -14.66 -6.64
CA TRP A 61 -3.77 -15.61 -6.84
C TRP A 61 -4.12 -17.02 -6.35
N ALA A 62 -4.72 -17.12 -5.16
CA ALA A 62 -5.15 -18.39 -4.58
C ALA A 62 -6.43 -18.22 -3.77
N GLY A 63 -7.45 -19.03 -4.05
CA GLY A 63 -8.75 -18.97 -3.37
C GLY A 63 -8.68 -19.32 -1.88
N ASP A 64 -7.66 -20.11 -1.47
CA ASP A 64 -7.38 -20.54 -0.09
C ASP A 64 -6.30 -19.71 0.59
N THR A 65 -6.04 -18.49 0.09
CA THR A 65 -4.96 -17.64 0.63
C THR A 65 -5.21 -17.27 2.09
N GLU A 66 -4.18 -17.41 2.91
CA GLU A 66 -4.14 -17.05 4.32
C GLU A 66 -3.01 -16.05 4.57
N PRO A 67 -3.23 -15.01 5.38
CA PRO A 67 -2.18 -14.05 5.69
C PRO A 67 -1.16 -14.62 6.67
N VAL A 68 0.12 -14.30 6.43
CA VAL A 68 1.25 -14.72 7.28
C VAL A 68 1.83 -13.54 8.04
N SER A 69 2.03 -12.41 7.35
CA SER A 69 2.58 -11.21 7.98
C SER A 69 2.24 -9.95 7.20
N LEU A 70 2.31 -8.84 7.91
CA LEU A 70 2.27 -7.50 7.34
C LEU A 70 3.36 -6.65 7.97
N GLN A 71 3.97 -5.77 7.19
CA GLN A 71 5.06 -4.92 7.66
C GLN A 71 5.10 -3.61 6.90
N SER A 72 5.26 -2.49 7.63
CA SER A 72 5.58 -1.20 7.02
C SER A 72 7.02 -1.20 6.48
N GLN A 73 7.25 -0.42 5.43
CA GLN A 73 8.57 -0.26 4.83
C GLN A 73 8.97 1.21 4.87
N ASN A 74 10.13 1.51 5.43
CA ASN A 74 10.71 2.84 5.36
C ASN A 74 11.32 3.04 3.99
N TYR A 75 10.81 4.00 3.27
CA TYR A 75 11.35 4.39 1.99
C TYR A 75 12.07 5.72 2.14
N LYS A 76 13.38 5.73 1.96
CA LYS A 76 14.14 6.96 1.92
C LYS A 76 13.90 7.63 0.57
N ASN A 77 13.52 8.90 0.61
CA ASN A 77 13.36 9.68 -0.60
C ASN A 77 14.67 9.79 -1.38
N ALA A 78 14.67 9.21 -2.56
CA ALA A 78 15.61 9.59 -3.61
C ALA A 78 14.90 10.66 -4.46
N GLY A 79 15.53 11.81 -4.67
CA GLY A 79 15.11 12.73 -5.72
C GLY A 79 13.99 13.73 -5.44
N GLY A 80 13.84 14.24 -4.22
CA GLY A 80 13.07 15.49 -3.98
C GLY A 80 11.57 15.31 -3.77
N ASN A 81 11.09 14.11 -3.53
CA ASN A 81 9.74 13.87 -3.02
C ASN A 81 9.61 14.37 -1.57
N PRO A 82 8.42 14.83 -1.12
CA PRO A 82 8.19 15.10 0.28
C PRO A 82 8.56 13.88 1.11
N ALA A 83 9.10 14.12 2.31
CA ALA A 83 9.58 13.05 3.19
C ALA A 83 8.48 12.01 3.40
N ALA A 84 8.81 10.72 3.22
CA ALA A 84 7.86 9.66 3.55
C ALA A 84 7.42 9.82 5.01
N PRO A 85 6.15 9.54 5.34
CA PRO A 85 5.66 9.68 6.69
C PRO A 85 6.48 8.83 7.66
N LEU A 86 6.82 9.41 8.82
CA LEU A 86 7.62 8.73 9.84
C LEU A 86 6.82 7.68 10.63
N GLY A 87 5.56 7.47 10.32
CA GLY A 87 4.72 6.50 11.01
C GLY A 87 4.11 6.98 12.34
N HIS A 88 4.24 8.25 12.68
CA HIS A 88 3.80 8.81 13.99
C HIS A 88 2.28 8.91 14.16
N ASP A 89 1.53 8.63 13.10
CA ASP A 89 0.06 8.59 13.06
C ASP A 89 -0.51 7.19 12.81
N GLY A 90 0.32 6.16 12.92
CA GLY A 90 -0.10 4.78 12.64
C GLY A 90 -0.11 4.42 11.16
N LYS A 91 0.36 5.31 10.27
CA LYS A 91 0.32 5.12 8.83
C LYS A 91 1.72 4.94 8.24
N ALA A 92 1.78 4.25 7.11
CA ALA A 92 2.97 4.18 6.29
C ALA A 92 2.62 4.30 4.80
N ALA A 93 3.56 4.84 4.04
CA ALA A 93 3.39 5.00 2.59
C ALA A 93 3.67 3.73 1.80
N VAL A 94 4.34 2.75 2.41
CA VAL A 94 4.63 1.45 1.79
C VAL A 94 4.40 0.33 2.80
N TRP A 95 3.67 -0.69 2.37
CA TRP A 95 3.40 -1.90 3.14
C TRP A 95 3.76 -3.14 2.35
N ARG A 96 4.32 -4.14 3.03
CA ARG A 96 4.61 -5.46 2.49
C ARG A 96 3.79 -6.50 3.24
N GLY A 97 2.93 -7.23 2.52
CA GLY A 97 2.15 -8.36 3.03
C GLY A 97 2.67 -9.68 2.47
N VAL A 98 2.65 -10.73 3.28
CA VAL A 98 2.97 -12.10 2.86
C VAL A 98 1.72 -12.96 3.08
N PHE A 99 1.38 -13.74 2.07
CA PHE A 99 0.20 -14.60 2.04
C PHE A 99 0.61 -16.01 1.59
N ALA A 100 0.08 -17.02 2.25
CA ALA A 100 0.35 -18.43 1.95
C ALA A 100 -0.89 -19.11 1.36
N SER A 101 -0.67 -20.16 0.57
CA SER A 101 -1.69 -21.06 0.07
C SER A 101 -1.26 -22.50 0.31
N SER A 102 -2.05 -23.24 1.08
CA SER A 102 -1.81 -24.65 1.33
C SER A 102 -2.04 -25.49 0.07
N GLY A 103 -3.01 -25.12 -0.76
CA GLY A 103 -3.28 -25.81 -2.02
C GLY A 103 -2.18 -25.64 -3.07
N ARG A 104 -1.45 -24.51 -3.03
CA ARG A 104 -0.31 -24.25 -3.93
C ARG A 104 1.03 -24.67 -3.33
N HIS A 105 1.09 -24.98 -2.04
CA HIS A 105 2.34 -25.21 -1.30
C HIS A 105 3.34 -24.05 -1.45
N SER A 106 2.82 -22.83 -1.49
CA SER A 106 3.62 -21.63 -1.73
C SER A 106 3.13 -20.42 -0.94
N MET A 107 4.00 -19.43 -0.81
CA MET A 107 3.66 -18.12 -0.30
C MET A 107 4.03 -17.06 -1.31
N LYS A 108 3.32 -15.94 -1.28
CA LYS A 108 3.52 -14.82 -2.18
C LYS A 108 3.52 -13.51 -1.44
N THR A 109 4.47 -12.65 -1.80
CA THR A 109 4.55 -11.30 -1.27
C THR A 109 3.72 -10.34 -2.12
N TYR A 110 3.07 -9.39 -1.47
CA TYR A 110 2.46 -8.23 -2.11
C TYR A 110 2.97 -6.97 -1.46
N MET A 111 3.14 -5.92 -2.25
CA MET A 111 3.52 -4.60 -1.77
C MET A 111 2.42 -3.62 -2.14
N TRP A 112 1.95 -2.85 -1.17
CA TRP A 112 1.14 -1.66 -1.42
C TRP A 112 2.02 -0.42 -1.29
N SER A 113 1.88 0.52 -2.21
CA SER A 113 2.58 1.80 -2.18
C SER A 113 1.64 2.95 -2.50
N GLY A 114 1.66 3.99 -1.68
CA GLY A 114 1.05 5.29 -1.95
C GLY A 114 2.06 6.33 -2.44
N LEU A 115 3.30 5.92 -2.69
CA LEU A 115 4.35 6.80 -3.18
C LEU A 115 4.22 7.03 -4.69
N THR A 116 4.63 8.22 -5.12
CA THR A 116 4.77 8.56 -6.54
C THR A 116 6.14 9.20 -6.75
N GLY A 117 6.89 8.71 -7.72
CA GLY A 117 8.21 9.26 -8.06
C GLY A 117 9.07 8.26 -8.83
N PRO A 118 10.17 8.72 -9.44
CA PRO A 118 11.00 7.88 -10.31
C PRO A 118 11.66 6.70 -9.57
N ASP A 119 12.00 6.88 -8.29
CA ASP A 119 12.69 5.85 -7.49
C ASP A 119 11.75 5.20 -6.45
N ALA A 120 10.46 5.51 -6.49
CA ALA A 120 9.46 4.92 -5.60
C ALA A 120 8.91 3.61 -6.17
N PRO A 121 8.45 2.68 -5.31
CA PRO A 121 7.64 1.56 -5.77
C PRO A 121 6.42 2.06 -6.52
N SER A 122 6.00 1.35 -7.56
CA SER A 122 4.80 1.71 -8.33
C SER A 122 3.59 1.89 -7.40
N PRO A 123 2.80 2.98 -7.57
CA PRO A 123 1.60 3.19 -6.77
C PRO A 123 0.62 2.04 -6.88
N GLY A 124 -0.10 1.77 -5.79
CA GLY A 124 -1.06 0.66 -5.73
C GLY A 124 -0.42 -0.64 -5.28
N ILE A 125 -0.94 -1.78 -5.77
CA ILE A 125 -0.49 -3.11 -5.35
C ILE A 125 0.38 -3.75 -6.41
N THR A 126 1.60 -4.13 -6.01
CA THR A 126 2.55 -4.87 -6.85
C THR A 126 2.73 -6.27 -6.27
N PRO A 127 2.44 -7.35 -7.04
CA PRO A 127 2.76 -8.71 -6.63
C PRO A 127 4.27 -8.95 -6.74
N GLY A 128 4.82 -9.58 -5.70
CA GLY A 128 6.20 -10.05 -5.68
C GLY A 128 6.35 -11.50 -6.15
N PRO A 129 7.54 -12.09 -5.95
CA PRO A 129 7.82 -13.48 -6.28
C PRO A 129 6.98 -14.43 -5.43
N GLU A 130 6.85 -15.63 -5.93
CA GLU A 130 6.26 -16.78 -5.25
C GLU A 130 7.39 -17.70 -4.75
N ASP A 131 7.33 -18.05 -3.46
CA ASP A 131 8.29 -18.93 -2.81
C ASP A 131 7.61 -20.21 -2.31
N SER A 132 8.36 -21.29 -2.17
CA SER A 132 7.85 -22.53 -1.57
C SER A 132 7.47 -22.32 -0.10
N TRP A 133 6.36 -22.91 0.31
CA TRP A 133 5.90 -22.84 1.69
C TRP A 133 5.19 -24.15 2.09
N SER A 134 5.30 -24.50 3.37
CA SER A 134 4.62 -25.66 3.95
C SER A 134 3.83 -25.24 5.19
N ALA A 135 2.62 -25.73 5.36
CA ALA A 135 1.78 -25.52 6.54
C ALA A 135 2.41 -26.06 7.84
N THR A 136 3.42 -26.93 7.74
CA THR A 136 4.18 -27.41 8.90
C THR A 136 5.30 -26.47 9.34
N ASN A 137 5.53 -25.38 8.61
CA ASN A 137 6.55 -24.38 8.97
C ASN A 137 6.09 -23.53 10.16
N THR A 138 6.78 -23.70 11.30
CA THR A 138 6.45 -22.98 12.53
C THR A 138 6.96 -21.54 12.57
N SER A 139 7.83 -21.16 11.65
CA SER A 139 8.40 -19.79 11.56
C SER A 139 7.54 -18.83 10.74
N THR A 140 6.67 -19.37 9.89
CA THR A 140 5.79 -18.60 9.00
C THR A 140 4.36 -19.12 9.12
N GLN A 141 3.77 -18.95 10.30
CA GLN A 141 2.41 -19.43 10.57
C GLN A 141 1.38 -18.42 10.05
N PRO A 142 0.38 -18.87 9.28
CA PRO A 142 -0.75 -18.04 8.93
C PRO A 142 -1.59 -17.68 10.14
N PHE A 143 -2.32 -16.58 10.03
CA PHE A 143 -3.29 -16.16 11.03
C PHE A 143 -4.69 -15.97 10.43
N GLN A 144 -5.70 -16.12 11.27
CA GLN A 144 -7.08 -15.88 10.88
C GLN A 144 -7.45 -14.40 11.03
N LEU A 145 -8.20 -13.87 10.07
CA LEU A 145 -8.61 -12.45 10.03
C LEU A 145 -9.41 -12.01 11.26
N VAL A 146 -10.10 -12.93 11.93
CA VAL A 146 -10.90 -12.66 13.12
C VAL A 146 -10.08 -12.08 14.27
N TYR A 147 -8.77 -12.32 14.28
CA TYR A 147 -7.85 -11.79 15.29
C TYR A 147 -7.37 -10.36 15.01
N LEU A 148 -7.47 -9.89 13.77
CA LEU A 148 -7.08 -8.52 13.40
C LEU A 148 -8.24 -7.53 13.63
N LYS A 149 -8.43 -7.11 14.89
CA LYS A 149 -9.50 -6.20 15.28
C LYS A 149 -9.03 -4.75 15.41
N PHE A 150 -7.83 -4.53 15.94
CA PHE A 150 -7.25 -3.22 16.16
C PHE A 150 -6.17 -2.92 15.10
N ASP A 151 -6.12 -1.65 14.69
CA ASP A 151 -5.22 -1.18 13.63
C ASP A 151 -3.95 -0.53 14.23
N THR A 152 -3.04 -0.11 13.36
CA THR A 152 -1.74 0.46 13.72
C THR A 152 -1.83 1.79 14.47
N ASP A 153 -2.82 2.63 14.20
CA ASP A 153 -3.07 3.86 14.95
C ASP A 153 -3.39 3.58 16.43
N GLN A 154 -4.26 2.63 16.70
CA GLN A 154 -4.63 2.21 18.03
C GLN A 154 -3.48 1.47 18.75
N ALA A 155 -2.74 0.63 18.02
CA ALA A 155 -1.54 -0.03 18.54
C ALA A 155 -0.45 0.99 18.93
N LEU A 156 -0.30 2.06 18.12
CA LEU A 156 0.61 3.16 18.41
C LEU A 156 0.24 3.90 19.70
N GLU A 157 -1.05 4.20 19.90
CA GLU A 157 -1.51 4.83 21.15
C GLU A 157 -1.16 3.99 22.39
N THR A 158 -1.29 2.66 22.28
CA THR A 158 -0.87 1.75 23.36
C THR A 158 0.65 1.76 23.52
N ALA A 159 1.42 1.69 22.43
CA ALA A 159 2.88 1.71 22.48
C ALA A 159 3.43 3.02 23.05
N GLN A 160 2.81 4.16 22.76
CA GLN A 160 3.21 5.45 23.32
C GLN A 160 3.11 5.48 24.85
N LYS A 161 2.10 4.84 25.44
CA LYS A 161 1.93 4.71 26.89
C LYS A 161 3.01 3.82 27.54
N HIS A 162 3.68 2.98 26.74
CA HIS A 162 4.69 2.03 27.18
C HIS A 162 6.12 2.35 26.70
N GLY A 163 6.44 3.63 26.68
CA GLY A 163 7.79 4.14 26.38
C GLY A 163 7.92 4.92 25.07
N GLY A 164 7.03 4.68 24.10
CA GLY A 164 7.10 5.34 22.79
C GLY A 164 7.01 6.86 22.87
N ALA A 165 6.13 7.41 23.71
CA ALA A 165 5.98 8.86 23.86
C ALA A 165 7.26 9.54 24.39
N ALA A 166 8.02 8.87 25.27
CA ALA A 166 9.27 9.38 25.78
C ALA A 166 10.36 9.45 24.70
N LEU A 167 10.40 8.44 23.82
CA LEU A 167 11.31 8.43 22.66
C LEU A 167 10.97 9.51 21.65
N LEU A 168 9.70 9.63 21.27
CA LEU A 168 9.24 10.67 20.32
C LEU A 168 9.48 12.09 20.85
N LYS A 169 9.42 12.28 22.17
CA LYS A 169 9.76 13.57 22.80
C LYS A 169 11.27 13.87 22.73
N LYS A 170 12.11 12.83 22.82
CA LYS A 170 13.58 12.94 22.78
C LYS A 170 14.07 13.12 21.35
N ASP A 171 13.48 12.43 20.40
CA ASP A 171 13.82 12.45 18.98
C ASP A 171 12.53 12.44 18.15
N GLN A 172 12.16 13.61 17.60
CA GLN A 172 10.95 13.79 16.81
C GLN A 172 11.09 13.22 15.39
N ASP A 173 12.30 12.91 14.96
CA ASP A 173 12.59 12.36 13.63
C ASP A 173 12.76 10.83 13.64
N ILE A 174 12.65 10.19 14.82
CA ILE A 174 12.73 8.75 14.92
C ILE A 174 11.56 8.07 14.18
N PRO A 175 11.82 7.19 13.20
CA PRO A 175 10.74 6.49 12.51
C PRO A 175 10.01 5.51 13.42
N VAL A 176 8.70 5.35 13.19
CA VAL A 176 7.89 4.29 13.80
C VAL A 176 7.51 3.29 12.73
N ASN A 177 7.86 2.05 12.95
CA ASN A 177 7.62 0.93 12.04
C ASN A 177 6.63 -0.04 12.64
N TYR A 178 5.90 -0.76 11.81
CA TYR A 178 4.86 -1.68 12.22
C TYR A 178 5.08 -3.05 11.62
N ARG A 179 4.90 -4.09 12.42
CA ARG A 179 4.89 -5.48 11.95
C ARG A 179 3.77 -6.25 12.63
N LEU A 180 2.96 -6.93 11.83
CA LEU A 180 1.91 -7.84 12.28
C LEU A 180 2.34 -9.27 12.01
N GLY A 181 2.15 -10.15 12.97
CA GLY A 181 2.43 -11.57 12.81
C GLY A 181 1.84 -12.43 13.91
N TRP A 182 1.72 -13.71 13.62
CA TRP A 182 1.26 -14.69 14.58
C TRP A 182 2.39 -15.11 15.53
N GLU A 183 2.17 -15.00 16.82
CA GLU A 183 3.08 -15.48 17.85
C GLU A 183 2.63 -16.87 18.35
N GLY A 184 3.16 -17.92 17.73
CA GLY A 184 2.71 -19.29 17.97
C GLY A 184 2.84 -19.76 19.41
N ARG A 185 3.90 -19.34 20.13
CA ARG A 185 4.11 -19.71 21.54
C ARG A 185 3.00 -19.20 22.47
N ARG A 186 2.35 -18.09 22.10
CA ARG A 186 1.28 -17.45 22.89
C ARG A 186 -0.09 -17.57 22.23
N SER A 187 -0.13 -18.15 21.02
CA SER A 187 -1.36 -18.29 20.23
C SER A 187 -2.10 -16.97 20.07
N MET A 188 -1.39 -15.90 19.74
CA MET A 188 -1.95 -14.56 19.57
C MET A 188 -1.40 -13.86 18.32
N LEU A 189 -2.22 -12.99 17.74
CA LEU A 189 -1.81 -12.07 16.71
C LEU A 189 -1.33 -10.78 17.35
N VAL A 190 -0.13 -10.34 17.02
CA VAL A 190 0.46 -9.15 17.64
C VAL A 190 0.92 -8.12 16.63
N TRP A 191 0.75 -6.86 17.01
CA TRP A 191 1.46 -5.73 16.43
C TRP A 191 2.78 -5.51 17.20
N HIS A 192 3.87 -5.44 16.47
CA HIS A 192 5.11 -4.83 16.91
C HIS A 192 5.10 -3.38 16.46
N VAL A 193 5.14 -2.46 17.41
CA VAL A 193 5.31 -1.03 17.17
C VAL A 193 6.76 -0.68 17.49
N VAL A 194 7.54 -0.51 16.45
CA VAL A 194 9.00 -0.41 16.52
C VAL A 194 9.43 1.04 16.30
N PHE A 195 9.92 1.67 17.34
CA PHE A 195 10.57 2.97 17.28
C PHE A 195 12.06 2.76 16.99
N GLY A 196 12.56 3.29 15.88
CA GLY A 196 13.93 3.07 15.44
C GLY A 196 14.08 3.17 13.93
N LYS A 197 15.30 3.09 13.44
CA LYS A 197 15.63 3.24 12.01
C LYS A 197 14.95 2.20 11.12
N SER A 198 14.74 1.00 11.64
CA SER A 198 14.05 -0.08 10.93
C SER A 198 13.54 -1.11 11.95
N ILE A 199 12.75 -2.06 11.47
CA ILE A 199 12.28 -3.20 12.28
C ILE A 199 13.44 -4.03 12.85
N ASN A 200 14.57 -4.07 12.15
CA ASN A 200 15.75 -4.84 12.56
C ASN A 200 16.74 -4.04 13.43
N GLU A 201 16.53 -2.72 13.54
CA GLU A 201 17.36 -1.82 14.35
C GLU A 201 16.45 -1.00 15.28
N PRO A 202 15.78 -1.66 16.27
CA PRO A 202 14.88 -1.00 17.20
C PRO A 202 15.65 -0.26 18.30
N ASP A 203 15.18 0.93 18.64
CA ASP A 203 15.49 1.58 19.93
C ASP A 203 14.49 1.14 21.00
N LEU A 204 13.25 0.86 20.58
CA LEU A 204 12.17 0.29 21.40
C LEU A 204 11.23 -0.51 20.49
N ASP A 205 10.88 -1.73 20.86
CA ASP A 205 9.83 -2.53 20.25
C ASP A 205 8.76 -2.83 21.31
N VAL A 206 7.55 -2.31 21.07
CA VAL A 206 6.40 -2.53 21.94
C VAL A 206 5.45 -3.50 21.27
N VAL A 207 5.19 -4.62 21.93
CA VAL A 207 4.28 -5.66 21.44
C VAL A 207 2.88 -5.42 22.00
N VAL A 208 1.90 -5.34 21.09
CA VAL A 208 0.48 -5.07 21.36
C VAL A 208 -0.38 -6.18 20.78
N ASP A 209 -1.32 -6.72 21.53
CA ASP A 209 -2.28 -7.72 21.04
C ASP A 209 -3.21 -7.08 19.99
N ALA A 210 -3.17 -7.57 18.75
CA ALA A 210 -3.98 -7.06 17.65
C ALA A 210 -5.50 -7.36 17.80
N THR A 211 -5.87 -8.22 18.74
CA THR A 211 -7.27 -8.60 19.01
C THR A 211 -7.91 -7.75 20.09
N THR A 212 -7.12 -7.33 21.10
CA THR A 212 -7.62 -6.65 22.30
C THR A 212 -7.05 -5.25 22.50
N ASN A 213 -6.04 -4.88 21.74
CA ASN A 213 -5.22 -3.65 21.87
C ASN A 213 -4.51 -3.53 23.24
N GLN A 214 -4.33 -4.64 23.93
CA GLN A 214 -3.62 -4.64 25.22
C GLN A 214 -2.11 -4.71 25.00
N PHE A 215 -1.38 -4.02 25.87
CA PHE A 215 0.07 -4.16 25.95
C PHE A 215 0.44 -5.59 26.35
N VAL A 216 1.40 -6.18 25.64
CA VAL A 216 1.90 -7.52 25.91
C VAL A 216 3.26 -7.46 26.60
N ARG A 217 4.23 -6.78 26.00
CA ARG A 217 5.60 -6.62 26.49
C ARG A 217 6.39 -5.58 25.70
N VAL A 218 7.55 -5.23 26.23
CA VAL A 218 8.61 -4.56 25.47
C VAL A 218 9.63 -5.60 25.05
N GLU A 219 10.04 -5.54 23.81
CA GLU A 219 11.23 -6.22 23.28
C GLU A 219 12.30 -5.16 22.99
N LYS A 220 13.55 -5.58 23.01
CA LYS A 220 14.67 -4.69 22.71
C LYS A 220 15.27 -5.07 21.38
#